data_aaf021e3f57e1e7fc7b05f570ac803b9
#
_entry.id   aaf021e3f57e1e7fc7b05f570ac803b9
#
_cell.length_a   1.000
_cell.length_b   1.000
_cell.length_c   1.000
_cell.angle_alpha   90.00
_cell.angle_beta   90.00
_cell.angle_gamma   90.00
#
_symmetry.space_group_name_H-M   'P 1'
#
loop_
_entity.id
_entity.type
_entity.pdbx_description
1 polymer ?
#
loop_
_entity_poly.entity_id
_entity_poly.type
_entity_poly.pdbx_seq_one_letter_code
_entity_poly.pdbx_strand_id
1 'polypeptide(L)'
;MNFSKRHSENTVHNCQRRSLFWHPLFQRNFLFCTRLYKAPLISLMLLLSACHTHLSKNDTLSSSGSSGTRKHTSKHNIYVTLSALQHTRILKIYGGAYHNVKLERMLADIVHKLTAVSHDSQQSYSITILDSDSVNAFALPSGFIYITRGMLALANDSSQVAGILAHEIAHITAHHGILRLKKQAELKMASSLSPRSLSPSEGNSYSPLDNQQQLAQFSRNQELEADSLALENLTQAGYNPFAFPRFLQSMEAYSTFRNISGAQNASLDFFASHPTTPRRIRLAREKARKISTVYKGNTDRDLFLKSLDGMIFGGNFHTGFVRGNQFIHPQLRITFSVPNDFTIENSIDTVLASGPENIALRFDAVPHSPRMSASDYLKSGWIAGLDESSVHPIMIQGFSGARARATNRQWQFDITVILHNNHFFRFLTAAPHDSQNFAAVVEKTIESFHPLSSSQLRKLKPLRIHVVSVKQGESVASLANQMASVPHKEHLFRILNGLSPTQTLNGESKVKLVTQ
;
A
#
# COMPACT_ATOMS: atom_id res chain seq x y z
N MET A 1 -5.03 39.16 60.43
CA MET A 1 -5.50 37.88 60.91
C MET A 1 -5.48 36.86 59.76
N ASN A 2 -4.53 35.96 59.85
CA ASN A 2 -4.36 34.63 59.30
C ASN A 2 -5.56 33.91 58.70
N PHE A 3 -5.36 33.32 57.53
CA PHE A 3 -5.29 31.86 57.25
C PHE A 3 -5.36 31.66 55.76
N SER A 4 -4.38 31.13 55.21
CA SER A 4 -3.87 29.76 54.99
C SER A 4 -4.15 29.28 53.57
N LYS A 5 -3.06 29.16 52.82
CA LYS A 5 -2.92 28.45 51.55
C LYS A 5 -3.29 26.97 51.68
N ARG A 6 -4.00 26.42 50.68
CA ARG A 6 -3.86 25.01 50.32
C ARG A 6 -3.67 24.89 48.81
N HIS A 7 -2.50 24.38 48.48
CA HIS A 7 -2.18 23.83 47.18
C HIS A 7 -3.08 22.62 46.91
N SER A 8 -3.65 22.52 45.71
CA SER A 8 -4.09 21.27 45.10
C SER A 8 -3.24 21.05 43.86
N GLU A 9 -2.31 20.14 43.96
CA GLU A 9 -1.54 19.59 42.87
C GLU A 9 -2.48 18.82 41.93
N ASN A 10 -2.64 19.33 40.72
CA ASN A 10 -3.26 18.60 39.62
C ASN A 10 -2.23 17.61 39.06
N THR A 11 -2.37 16.38 39.45
CA THR A 11 -1.68 15.24 38.83
C THR A 11 -2.26 15.02 37.43
N VAL A 12 -1.59 15.55 36.42
CA VAL A 12 -1.83 15.21 35.02
C VAL A 12 -1.30 13.80 34.82
N HIS A 13 -2.17 12.81 34.82
CA HIS A 13 -1.84 11.46 34.39
C HIS A 13 -1.58 11.43 32.88
N ASN A 14 -0.31 11.33 32.59
CA ASN A 14 0.26 11.01 31.29
C ASN A 14 -0.30 9.68 30.78
N CYS A 15 -1.30 9.75 29.92
CA CYS A 15 -1.74 8.61 29.12
C CYS A 15 -0.87 8.56 27.85
N GLN A 16 0.40 8.22 28.02
CA GLN A 16 1.30 7.97 26.91
C GLN A 16 1.51 6.48 26.73
N ARG A 17 1.08 6.00 25.54
CA ARG A 17 1.76 4.99 24.74
C ARG A 17 1.67 3.54 25.19
N ARG A 18 0.81 2.80 24.54
CA ARG A 18 1.02 1.37 24.28
C ARG A 18 0.46 0.91 22.92
N SER A 19 0.67 1.67 21.85
CA SER A 19 0.26 1.24 20.49
C SER A 19 1.42 0.69 19.62
N LEU A 20 2.61 0.50 20.18
CA LEU A 20 3.83 0.24 19.39
C LEU A 20 4.23 -1.25 19.26
N PHE A 21 3.45 -2.21 19.79
CA PHE A 21 3.91 -3.60 19.88
C PHE A 21 3.27 -4.60 18.90
N TRP A 22 2.37 -4.17 18.03
CA TRP A 22 1.65 -5.09 17.13
C TRP A 22 2.42 -5.54 15.90
N HIS A 23 3.28 -4.70 15.38
CA HIS A 23 3.89 -4.90 14.07
C HIS A 23 4.87 -6.10 13.97
N PRO A 24 5.71 -6.43 14.96
CA PRO A 24 6.69 -7.50 14.78
C PRO A 24 6.15 -8.91 15.01
N LEU A 25 5.14 -9.07 15.88
CA LEU A 25 4.72 -10.41 16.33
C LEU A 25 3.73 -11.08 15.38
N PHE A 26 2.79 -10.32 14.83
CA PHE A 26 1.83 -10.86 13.88
C PHE A 26 2.47 -11.22 12.54
N GLN A 27 3.45 -10.42 12.08
CA GLN A 27 4.22 -10.74 10.88
C GLN A 27 5.21 -11.90 11.09
N ARG A 28 5.83 -11.99 12.27
CA ARG A 28 6.89 -12.98 12.52
C ARG A 28 6.36 -14.42 12.65
N ASN A 29 5.21 -14.59 13.25
CA ASN A 29 4.60 -15.92 13.44
C ASN A 29 3.83 -16.42 12.20
N PHE A 30 3.41 -15.50 11.30
CA PHE A 30 2.74 -15.86 10.04
C PHE A 30 3.69 -16.15 8.88
N LEU A 31 4.93 -15.65 8.93
CA LEU A 31 5.92 -15.84 7.86
C LEU A 31 6.43 -17.28 7.74
N PHE A 32 6.28 -18.11 8.79
CA PHE A 32 6.79 -19.49 8.73
C PHE A 32 5.92 -20.46 7.95
N CYS A 33 4.65 -20.19 7.72
CA CYS A 33 3.75 -21.11 7.01
C CYS A 33 3.53 -20.84 5.52
N THR A 34 4.11 -19.76 4.96
CA THR A 34 3.93 -19.45 3.53
C THR A 34 5.20 -19.67 2.70
N ARG A 35 5.95 -20.72 3.02
CA ARG A 35 7.25 -21.04 2.35
C ARG A 35 7.17 -21.27 0.83
N LEU A 36 5.98 -21.23 0.23
CA LEU A 36 5.82 -21.46 -1.21
C LEU A 36 5.27 -20.29 -2.04
N TYR A 37 4.77 -19.17 -1.45
CA TYR A 37 4.13 -18.14 -2.29
C TYR A 37 4.26 -16.66 -1.91
N LYS A 38 5.05 -16.24 -0.91
CA LYS A 38 5.14 -14.80 -0.56
C LYS A 38 6.55 -14.34 -0.22
N ALA A 39 7.27 -13.86 -1.23
CA ALA A 39 8.29 -12.86 -0.99
C ALA A 39 7.59 -11.48 -0.96
N PRO A 40 7.75 -10.66 0.10
CA PRO A 40 7.25 -9.29 0.09
C PRO A 40 7.91 -8.49 -1.05
N LEU A 41 7.29 -7.40 -1.49
CA LEU A 41 7.82 -6.53 -2.56
C LEU A 41 9.29 -6.09 -2.34
N ILE A 42 9.76 -6.07 -1.09
CA ILE A 42 11.17 -5.89 -0.72
C ILE A 42 12.04 -7.04 -1.23
N SER A 43 11.51 -8.26 -1.36
CA SER A 43 12.19 -9.41 -1.95
C SER A 43 12.19 -9.38 -3.49
N LEU A 44 11.34 -8.57 -4.13
CA LEU A 44 11.35 -8.40 -5.57
C LEU A 44 12.64 -7.69 -6.06
N MET A 45 13.24 -6.86 -5.21
CA MET A 45 14.57 -6.29 -5.45
C MET A 45 15.72 -7.27 -5.16
N LEU A 46 15.48 -8.35 -4.39
CA LEU A 46 16.50 -9.35 -4.04
C LEU A 46 16.66 -10.45 -5.09
N LEU A 47 15.73 -10.63 -6.03
CA LEU A 47 15.82 -11.66 -7.07
C LEU A 47 16.78 -11.35 -8.23
N LEU A 48 17.40 -10.17 -8.25
CA LEU A 48 18.48 -9.85 -9.20
C LEU A 48 19.85 -10.44 -8.80
N SER A 49 19.96 -11.07 -7.62
CA SER A 49 21.25 -11.58 -7.10
C SER A 49 21.46 -13.10 -7.31
N ALA A 50 20.54 -13.82 -7.91
CA ALA A 50 20.58 -15.30 -7.98
C ALA A 50 20.90 -15.87 -9.37
N CYS A 51 21.71 -15.18 -10.18
CA CYS A 51 22.27 -15.77 -11.40
C CYS A 51 23.80 -15.77 -11.37
N HIS A 52 24.39 -16.44 -10.38
CA HIS A 52 25.71 -17.05 -10.55
C HIS A 52 25.50 -18.55 -10.84
N THR A 53 25.27 -18.85 -12.08
CA THR A 53 25.41 -20.22 -12.58
C THR A 53 26.89 -20.58 -12.68
N HIS A 54 27.25 -21.69 -12.04
CA HIS A 54 28.50 -22.39 -12.28
C HIS A 54 28.70 -22.57 -13.80
N LEU A 55 29.65 -21.86 -14.40
CA LEU A 55 30.20 -22.22 -15.68
C LEU A 55 31.34 -23.20 -15.44
N SER A 56 31.07 -24.44 -15.79
CA SER A 56 32.06 -25.50 -15.98
C SER A 56 33.11 -25.01 -17.00
N LYS A 57 34.37 -25.05 -16.60
CA LYS A 57 35.51 -24.96 -17.51
C LYS A 57 35.52 -26.24 -18.37
N ASN A 58 35.33 -26.06 -19.66
CA ASN A 58 36.03 -26.76 -20.77
C ASN A 58 35.26 -26.45 -22.06
N ASP A 59 35.87 -25.57 -22.87
CA ASP A 59 35.94 -25.76 -24.32
C ASP A 59 36.83 -24.66 -24.91
N THR A 60 38.01 -25.08 -25.28
CA THR A 60 38.88 -24.40 -26.20
C THR A 60 38.28 -24.55 -27.60
N LEU A 61 38.07 -23.42 -28.33
CA LEU A 61 38.32 -23.38 -29.79
C LEU A 61 38.15 -21.97 -30.38
N SER A 62 39.27 -21.54 -30.95
CA SER A 62 39.54 -20.67 -32.11
C SER A 62 38.80 -19.34 -32.29
N SER A 63 39.66 -18.34 -32.33
CA SER A 63 39.48 -16.97 -32.81
C SER A 63 39.06 -16.91 -34.27
N SER A 64 38.03 -16.12 -34.59
CA SER A 64 38.04 -15.21 -35.74
C SER A 64 37.01 -14.12 -35.56
N GLY A 65 37.44 -12.90 -35.88
CA GLY A 65 36.85 -11.59 -35.54
C GLY A 65 35.39 -11.36 -35.89
N SER A 66 34.76 -10.71 -34.98
CA SER A 66 33.92 -9.52 -35.06
C SER A 66 33.27 -9.30 -33.68
N SER A 67 33.98 -8.59 -32.85
CA SER A 67 33.53 -8.26 -31.49
C SER A 67 32.98 -6.86 -31.50
N GLY A 68 31.75 -6.69 -31.07
CA GLY A 68 31.19 -5.39 -30.75
C GLY A 68 29.69 -5.41 -30.48
N THR A 69 28.92 -6.06 -31.31
CA THR A 69 27.45 -5.89 -31.35
C THR A 69 26.66 -6.97 -30.58
N ARG A 70 27.22 -8.14 -30.34
CA ARG A 70 26.49 -9.27 -29.72
C ARG A 70 26.32 -9.19 -28.19
N LYS A 71 27.23 -8.50 -27.48
CA LYS A 71 27.13 -8.37 -26.00
C LYS A 71 26.05 -7.38 -25.54
N HIS A 72 25.75 -6.36 -26.36
CA HIS A 72 24.73 -5.37 -26.04
C HIS A 72 23.31 -5.91 -26.25
N THR A 73 23.08 -6.67 -27.32
CA THR A 73 21.79 -7.26 -27.65
C THR A 73 21.34 -8.36 -26.68
N SER A 74 22.25 -9.19 -26.17
CA SER A 74 21.86 -10.26 -25.23
C SER A 74 21.48 -9.71 -23.84
N LYS A 75 22.17 -8.68 -23.33
CA LYS A 75 21.80 -8.01 -22.08
C LYS A 75 20.47 -7.27 -22.21
N HIS A 76 20.24 -6.56 -23.31
CA HIS A 76 18.99 -5.86 -23.55
C HIS A 76 17.80 -6.84 -23.58
N ASN A 77 17.91 -7.98 -24.24
CA ASN A 77 16.85 -8.99 -24.27
C ASN A 77 16.53 -9.60 -22.89
N ILE A 78 17.53 -9.80 -22.02
CA ILE A 78 17.32 -10.31 -20.67
C ILE A 78 16.55 -9.28 -19.82
N TYR A 79 16.91 -8.00 -19.89
CA TYR A 79 16.19 -6.94 -19.17
C TYR A 79 14.74 -6.80 -19.63
N VAL A 80 14.49 -6.85 -20.93
CA VAL A 80 13.13 -6.79 -21.49
C VAL A 80 12.29 -7.99 -21.01
N THR A 81 12.84 -9.19 -21.01
CA THR A 81 12.14 -10.40 -20.55
C THR A 81 11.84 -10.34 -19.04
N LEU A 82 12.81 -9.94 -18.22
CA LEU A 82 12.61 -9.76 -16.77
C LEU A 82 11.56 -8.69 -16.47
N SER A 83 11.57 -7.60 -17.22
CA SER A 83 10.59 -6.52 -17.07
C SER A 83 9.18 -6.97 -17.44
N ALA A 84 9.01 -7.77 -18.49
CA ALA A 84 7.72 -8.32 -18.86
C ALA A 84 7.16 -9.27 -17.79
N LEU A 85 8.01 -10.12 -17.19
CA LEU A 85 7.64 -10.97 -16.08
C LEU A 85 7.24 -10.16 -14.84
N GLN A 86 8.00 -9.09 -14.53
CA GLN A 86 7.68 -8.18 -13.44
C GLN A 86 6.35 -7.45 -13.69
N HIS A 87 6.10 -6.97 -14.91
CA HIS A 87 4.84 -6.34 -15.29
C HIS A 87 3.64 -7.26 -15.03
N THR A 88 3.69 -8.51 -15.52
CA THR A 88 2.63 -9.50 -15.28
C THR A 88 2.39 -9.75 -13.80
N ARG A 89 3.46 -9.83 -13.01
CA ARG A 89 3.36 -10.01 -11.55
C ARG A 89 2.75 -8.80 -10.86
N ILE A 90 3.13 -7.58 -11.26
CA ILE A 90 2.57 -6.33 -10.73
C ILE A 90 1.08 -6.26 -11.02
N LEU A 91 0.66 -6.52 -12.26
CA LEU A 91 -0.76 -6.55 -12.60
C LEU A 91 -1.52 -7.53 -11.69
N LYS A 92 -0.98 -8.73 -11.46
CA LYS A 92 -1.59 -9.70 -10.55
C LYS A 92 -1.69 -9.21 -9.12
N ILE A 93 -0.68 -8.51 -8.59
CA ILE A 93 -0.65 -8.01 -7.21
C ILE A 93 -1.61 -6.83 -7.01
N TYR A 94 -1.85 -6.03 -8.04
CA TYR A 94 -2.66 -4.81 -7.96
C TYR A 94 -4.05 -4.93 -8.60
N GLY A 95 -4.54 -6.15 -8.91
CA GLY A 95 -5.90 -6.36 -9.43
C GLY A 95 -6.07 -6.14 -10.93
N GLY A 96 -4.97 -6.05 -11.66
CA GLY A 96 -4.98 -5.83 -13.11
C GLY A 96 -4.79 -4.37 -13.52
N ALA A 97 -4.92 -4.13 -14.82
CA ALA A 97 -4.94 -2.79 -15.38
C ALA A 97 -6.37 -2.21 -15.30
N TYR A 98 -6.47 -0.95 -14.92
CA TYR A 98 -7.71 -0.19 -14.97
C TYR A 98 -7.78 0.60 -16.28
N HIS A 99 -8.78 0.32 -17.11
CA HIS A 99 -8.94 0.95 -18.41
C HIS A 99 -9.89 2.13 -18.35
N ASN A 100 -9.38 3.31 -18.68
CA ASN A 100 -10.14 4.55 -18.85
C ASN A 100 -9.41 5.43 -19.88
N VAL A 101 -9.94 5.49 -21.08
CA VAL A 101 -9.32 6.16 -22.22
C VAL A 101 -8.97 7.64 -21.95
N LYS A 102 -9.78 8.35 -21.15
CA LYS A 102 -9.53 9.77 -20.83
C LYS A 102 -8.33 9.90 -19.89
N LEU A 103 -8.28 9.07 -18.84
CA LEU A 103 -7.17 9.04 -17.89
C LEU A 103 -5.89 8.54 -18.55
N GLU A 104 -5.95 7.48 -19.33
CA GLU A 104 -4.80 6.91 -20.05
C GLU A 104 -4.16 7.94 -20.99
N ARG A 105 -4.96 8.67 -21.79
CA ARG A 105 -4.47 9.75 -22.64
C ARG A 105 -3.79 10.85 -21.84
N MET A 106 -4.46 11.34 -20.82
CA MET A 106 -3.92 12.41 -19.98
C MET A 106 -2.59 12.00 -19.33
N LEU A 107 -2.49 10.77 -18.83
CA LEU A 107 -1.26 10.25 -18.22
C LEU A 107 -0.14 10.07 -19.25
N ALA A 108 -0.47 9.59 -20.47
CA ALA A 108 0.49 9.48 -21.56
C ALA A 108 1.03 10.86 -21.97
N ASP A 109 0.19 11.87 -22.07
CA ASP A 109 0.59 13.26 -22.36
C ASP A 109 1.50 13.84 -21.26
N ILE A 110 1.19 13.56 -19.99
CA ILE A 110 2.03 13.98 -18.85
C ILE A 110 3.40 13.32 -18.94
N VAL A 111 3.45 11.99 -19.10
CA VAL A 111 4.71 11.24 -19.19
C VAL A 111 5.53 11.73 -20.38
N HIS A 112 4.90 11.94 -21.54
CA HIS A 112 5.58 12.45 -22.73
C HIS A 112 6.25 13.82 -22.47
N LYS A 113 5.54 14.77 -21.87
CA LYS A 113 6.09 16.09 -21.53
C LYS A 113 7.24 16.02 -20.53
N LEU A 114 7.12 15.17 -19.51
CA LEU A 114 8.15 15.00 -18.49
C LEU A 114 9.41 14.33 -19.05
N THR A 115 9.24 13.33 -19.92
CA THR A 115 10.37 12.60 -20.50
C THR A 115 11.11 13.41 -21.56
N ALA A 116 10.40 14.30 -22.28
CA ALA A 116 11.02 15.20 -23.23
C ALA A 116 12.05 16.17 -22.60
N VAL A 117 11.90 16.49 -21.31
CA VAL A 117 12.81 17.38 -20.55
C VAL A 117 13.69 16.63 -19.56
N SER A 118 13.57 15.30 -19.47
CA SER A 118 14.39 14.51 -18.55
C SER A 118 15.81 14.30 -19.09
N HIS A 119 16.75 14.04 -18.18
CA HIS A 119 18.15 13.79 -18.54
C HIS A 119 18.37 12.53 -19.39
N ASP A 120 17.41 11.60 -19.41
CA ASP A 120 17.44 10.38 -20.23
C ASP A 120 16.23 10.35 -21.18
N SER A 121 16.28 11.22 -22.19
CA SER A 121 15.22 11.35 -23.21
C SER A 121 15.15 10.16 -24.20
N GLN A 122 16.15 9.27 -24.19
CA GLN A 122 16.21 8.10 -25.06
C GLN A 122 15.46 6.90 -24.47
N GLN A 123 15.18 6.91 -23.16
CA GLN A 123 14.43 5.85 -22.52
C GLN A 123 12.97 5.88 -22.94
N SER A 124 12.44 4.73 -23.39
CA SER A 124 11.00 4.58 -23.62
C SER A 124 10.28 4.37 -22.28
N TYR A 125 9.16 5.08 -22.10
CA TYR A 125 8.32 4.96 -20.93
C TYR A 125 6.92 4.49 -21.29
N SER A 126 6.36 3.63 -20.45
CA SER A 126 4.97 3.14 -20.59
C SER A 126 4.27 3.26 -19.24
N ILE A 127 3.10 3.91 -19.22
CA ILE A 127 2.32 4.10 -18.01
C ILE A 127 1.10 3.19 -18.00
N THR A 128 0.84 2.56 -16.84
CA THR A 128 -0.32 1.70 -16.60
C THR A 128 -1.07 2.16 -15.36
N ILE A 129 -2.39 2.33 -15.47
CA ILE A 129 -3.25 2.55 -14.30
C ILE A 129 -3.56 1.18 -13.69
N LEU A 130 -3.27 1.02 -12.41
CA LEU A 130 -3.54 -0.21 -11.67
C LEU A 130 -4.94 -0.17 -11.03
N ASP A 131 -5.68 -1.28 -11.10
CA ASP A 131 -7.04 -1.41 -10.55
C ASP A 131 -7.02 -1.67 -9.03
N SER A 132 -6.34 -0.79 -8.31
CA SER A 132 -6.19 -0.84 -6.87
C SER A 132 -6.62 0.47 -6.21
N ASP A 133 -7.23 0.37 -5.04
CA ASP A 133 -7.59 1.49 -4.17
C ASP A 133 -6.46 1.92 -3.23
N SER A 134 -5.37 1.17 -3.15
CA SER A 134 -4.17 1.62 -2.46
C SER A 134 -3.64 2.92 -3.08
N VAL A 135 -3.10 3.82 -2.27
CA VAL A 135 -2.49 5.06 -2.77
C VAL A 135 -1.03 4.79 -3.10
N ASN A 136 -0.74 4.48 -4.37
CA ASN A 136 0.61 4.15 -4.82
C ASN A 136 0.91 4.60 -6.24
N ALA A 137 2.19 4.93 -6.49
CA ALA A 137 2.81 5.05 -7.81
C ALA A 137 4.24 4.54 -7.69
N PHE A 138 4.78 3.95 -8.74
CA PHE A 138 6.16 3.48 -8.78
C PHE A 138 6.60 3.21 -10.21
N ALA A 139 7.90 3.14 -10.41
CA ALA A 139 8.47 2.86 -11.72
C ALA A 139 9.53 1.76 -11.67
N LEU A 140 9.67 1.02 -12.78
CA LEU A 140 10.74 0.05 -12.98
C LEU A 140 11.89 0.67 -13.79
N PRO A 141 13.14 0.25 -13.56
CA PRO A 141 14.28 0.73 -14.35
C PRO A 141 14.14 0.55 -15.86
N SER A 142 13.25 -0.33 -16.30
CA SER A 142 12.93 -0.56 -17.71
C SER A 142 11.97 0.47 -18.33
N GLY A 143 11.52 1.49 -17.58
CA GLY A 143 10.61 2.52 -18.06
C GLY A 143 9.12 2.21 -17.88
N PHE A 144 8.74 1.09 -17.28
CA PHE A 144 7.35 0.86 -16.88
C PHE A 144 7.02 1.72 -15.66
N ILE A 145 6.01 2.57 -15.80
CA ILE A 145 5.47 3.42 -14.73
C ILE A 145 4.07 2.93 -14.38
N TYR A 146 3.76 2.89 -13.09
CA TYR A 146 2.47 2.47 -12.58
C TYR A 146 1.89 3.54 -11.66
N ILE A 147 0.59 3.74 -11.77
CA ILE A 147 -0.17 4.61 -10.86
C ILE A 147 -1.50 3.93 -10.52
N THR A 148 -1.88 3.91 -9.26
CA THR A 148 -3.14 3.29 -8.82
C THR A 148 -4.32 4.25 -8.91
N ARG A 149 -5.55 3.70 -8.96
CA ARG A 149 -6.78 4.49 -8.86
C ARG A 149 -6.83 5.30 -7.56
N GLY A 150 -6.36 4.71 -6.45
CA GLY A 150 -6.29 5.40 -5.16
C GLY A 150 -5.42 6.65 -5.21
N MET A 151 -4.26 6.58 -5.87
CA MET A 151 -3.37 7.73 -6.08
C MET A 151 -4.03 8.82 -6.92
N LEU A 152 -4.69 8.44 -8.02
CA LEU A 152 -5.43 9.39 -8.89
C LEU A 152 -6.60 10.04 -8.14
N ALA A 153 -7.31 9.28 -7.29
CA ALA A 153 -8.42 9.81 -6.49
C ALA A 153 -7.95 10.90 -5.49
N LEU A 154 -6.74 10.76 -4.95
CA LEU A 154 -6.16 11.71 -4.01
C LEU A 154 -5.66 12.99 -4.70
N ALA A 155 -5.13 12.90 -5.91
CA ALA A 155 -4.67 14.06 -6.67
C ALA A 155 -5.81 15.03 -7.01
N ASN A 156 -5.50 16.32 -7.12
CA ASN A 156 -6.50 17.37 -7.32
C ASN A 156 -6.36 18.15 -8.63
N ASP A 157 -5.26 17.99 -9.33
CA ASP A 157 -5.00 18.57 -10.65
C ASP A 157 -3.93 17.78 -11.41
N SER A 158 -3.78 18.03 -12.71
CA SER A 158 -2.80 17.33 -13.55
C SER A 158 -1.35 17.64 -13.16
N SER A 159 -1.08 18.84 -12.60
CA SER A 159 0.26 19.18 -12.11
C SER A 159 0.66 18.36 -10.87
N GLN A 160 -0.30 17.99 -10.00
CA GLN A 160 -0.01 17.08 -8.89
C GLN A 160 0.36 15.68 -9.40
N VAL A 161 -0.40 15.16 -10.37
CA VAL A 161 -0.07 13.88 -11.02
C VAL A 161 1.28 13.96 -11.72
N ALA A 162 1.54 15.05 -12.45
CA ALA A 162 2.83 15.26 -13.10
C ALA A 162 3.98 15.31 -12.08
N GLY A 163 3.78 15.91 -10.90
CA GLY A 163 4.76 15.92 -9.82
C GLY A 163 5.10 14.53 -9.30
N ILE A 164 4.09 13.65 -9.12
CA ILE A 164 4.28 12.25 -8.72
C ILE A 164 5.09 11.51 -9.80
N LEU A 165 4.65 11.61 -11.05
CA LEU A 165 5.29 10.90 -12.16
C LEU A 165 6.72 11.42 -12.43
N ALA A 166 6.97 12.73 -12.24
CA ALA A 166 8.30 13.30 -12.31
C ALA A 166 9.23 12.74 -11.20
N HIS A 167 8.69 12.51 -10.01
CA HIS A 167 9.43 11.87 -8.90
C HIS A 167 9.79 10.42 -9.24
N GLU A 168 8.88 9.64 -9.81
CA GLU A 168 9.15 8.27 -10.24
C GLU A 168 10.17 8.21 -11.39
N ILE A 169 10.06 9.12 -12.36
CA ILE A 169 11.04 9.25 -13.45
C ILE A 169 12.41 9.65 -12.89
N ALA A 170 12.47 10.53 -11.89
CA ALA A 170 13.72 10.92 -11.23
C ALA A 170 14.40 9.71 -10.56
N HIS A 171 13.66 8.79 -9.94
CA HIS A 171 14.22 7.56 -9.39
C HIS A 171 14.84 6.66 -10.46
N ILE A 172 14.29 6.63 -11.68
CA ILE A 172 14.86 5.87 -12.81
C ILE A 172 16.13 6.56 -13.30
N THR A 173 16.07 7.86 -13.63
CA THR A 173 17.16 8.61 -14.24
C THR A 173 18.36 8.77 -13.31
N ALA A 174 18.14 8.86 -11.99
CA ALA A 174 19.18 8.85 -10.97
C ALA A 174 19.62 7.43 -10.55
N HIS A 175 19.08 6.37 -11.18
CA HIS A 175 19.42 4.97 -10.91
C HIS A 175 19.26 4.54 -9.43
N HIS A 176 18.35 5.15 -8.68
CA HIS A 176 18.20 4.99 -7.23
C HIS A 176 18.00 3.53 -6.80
N GLY A 177 17.22 2.77 -7.56
CA GLY A 177 17.00 1.35 -7.29
C GLY A 177 18.29 0.53 -7.35
N ILE A 178 19.11 0.74 -8.37
CA ILE A 178 20.40 0.05 -8.56
C ILE A 178 21.40 0.46 -7.47
N LEU A 179 21.48 1.76 -7.18
CA LEU A 179 22.38 2.28 -6.15
C LEU A 179 22.00 1.76 -4.75
N ARG A 180 20.72 1.64 -4.46
CA ARG A 180 20.23 1.07 -3.19
C ARG A 180 20.60 -0.41 -3.04
N LEU A 181 20.45 -1.21 -4.11
CA LEU A 181 20.86 -2.61 -4.12
C LEU A 181 22.37 -2.77 -3.91
N LYS A 182 23.17 -1.91 -4.59
CA LYS A 182 24.63 -1.89 -4.42
C LYS A 182 25.00 -1.56 -2.97
N LYS A 183 24.39 -0.52 -2.38
CA LYS A 183 24.62 -0.13 -0.99
C LYS A 183 24.24 -1.24 0.00
N GLN A 184 23.13 -1.91 -0.23
CA GLN A 184 22.72 -3.05 0.59
C GLN A 184 23.70 -4.23 0.53
N ALA A 185 24.23 -4.54 -0.67
CA ALA A 185 25.25 -5.55 -0.85
C ALA A 185 26.56 -5.19 -0.14
N GLU A 186 27.01 -3.93 -0.25
CA GLU A 186 28.20 -3.43 0.45
C GLU A 186 28.06 -3.58 1.98
N LEU A 187 26.93 -3.15 2.55
CA LEU A 187 26.69 -3.26 3.99
C LEU A 187 26.63 -4.72 4.45
N LYS A 188 26.04 -5.60 3.64
CA LYS A 188 26.01 -7.04 3.93
C LYS A 188 27.41 -7.66 3.89
N MET A 189 28.23 -7.30 2.92
CA MET A 189 29.63 -7.75 2.85
C MET A 189 30.43 -7.24 4.06
N ALA A 190 30.31 -5.94 4.39
CA ALA A 190 30.99 -5.36 5.54
C ALA A 190 30.66 -6.10 6.84
N SER A 191 29.38 -6.45 7.04
CA SER A 191 28.95 -7.21 8.22
C SER A 191 29.44 -8.67 8.23
N SER A 192 29.64 -9.28 7.05
CA SER A 192 30.15 -10.66 6.95
C SER A 192 31.67 -10.76 7.12
N LEU A 193 32.40 -9.68 6.84
CA LEU A 193 33.87 -9.60 6.95
C LEU A 193 34.34 -9.08 8.32
N SER A 194 33.44 -8.52 9.15
CA SER A 194 33.78 -8.14 10.52
C SER A 194 34.12 -9.39 11.35
N PRO A 195 35.32 -9.50 11.93
CA PRO A 195 35.64 -10.62 12.81
C PRO A 195 34.63 -10.66 13.94
N ARG A 196 34.02 -11.81 14.19
CA ARG A 196 33.33 -12.09 15.46
C ARG A 196 34.40 -12.04 16.54
N SER A 197 34.66 -10.89 17.11
CA SER A 197 35.54 -10.77 18.25
C SER A 197 34.92 -11.52 19.40
N LEU A 198 35.61 -12.57 19.83
CA LEU A 198 35.27 -13.39 21.01
C LEU A 198 35.58 -12.65 22.33
N SER A 199 35.79 -11.35 22.32
CA SER A 199 36.07 -10.53 23.49
C SER A 199 35.06 -9.38 23.63
N PRO A 200 34.42 -9.22 24.80
CA PRO A 200 33.47 -8.15 25.08
C PRO A 200 34.15 -6.85 25.53
N SER A 201 35.29 -6.45 24.95
CA SER A 201 35.96 -5.21 25.32
C SER A 201 36.18 -4.34 24.10
N GLU A 202 35.46 -3.20 24.12
CA GLU A 202 35.72 -1.94 23.45
C GLU A 202 35.93 -1.91 21.92
N GLY A 203 35.01 -1.25 21.22
CA GLY A 203 35.27 -0.52 19.99
C GLY A 203 34.77 -1.18 18.70
N ASN A 204 33.74 -0.60 18.11
CA ASN A 204 33.32 -0.75 16.73
C ASN A 204 32.87 -2.15 16.25
N SER A 205 31.96 -2.79 16.93
CA SER A 205 31.18 -3.86 16.31
C SER A 205 30.09 -3.26 15.43
N TYR A 206 30.23 -3.43 14.11
CA TYR A 206 29.16 -3.12 13.14
C TYR A 206 27.90 -3.91 13.51
N SER A 207 26.94 -3.25 14.16
CA SER A 207 25.66 -3.84 14.54
C SER A 207 24.77 -3.98 13.29
N PRO A 208 23.93 -5.03 13.19
CA PRO A 208 22.86 -5.08 12.18
C PRO A 208 21.95 -3.83 12.19
N LEU A 209 21.79 -3.18 13.36
CA LEU A 209 21.08 -1.92 13.52
C LEU A 209 21.77 -0.76 12.80
N ASP A 210 23.11 -0.69 12.81
CA ASP A 210 23.88 0.35 12.12
C ASP A 210 23.73 0.23 10.62
N ASN A 211 23.75 -0.98 10.07
CA ASN A 211 23.51 -1.22 8.64
C ASN A 211 22.10 -0.81 8.23
N GLN A 212 21.11 -1.08 9.05
CA GLN A 212 19.72 -0.66 8.79
C GLN A 212 19.57 0.86 8.82
N GLN A 213 20.21 1.54 9.77
CA GLN A 213 20.21 2.99 9.88
C GLN A 213 20.93 3.65 8.69
N GLN A 214 22.07 3.11 8.27
CA GLN A 214 22.80 3.61 7.09
C GLN A 214 21.98 3.46 5.81
N LEU A 215 21.33 2.31 5.61
CA LEU A 215 20.46 2.09 4.45
C LEU A 215 19.24 3.00 4.46
N ALA A 216 18.64 3.23 5.64
CA ALA A 216 17.53 4.15 5.79
C ALA A 216 17.95 5.61 5.52
N GLN A 217 19.13 6.03 5.97
CA GLN A 217 19.66 7.36 5.67
C GLN A 217 19.97 7.53 4.19
N PHE A 218 20.57 6.52 3.56
CA PHE A 218 20.83 6.51 2.11
C PHE A 218 19.51 6.65 1.34
N SER A 219 18.48 5.89 1.70
CA SER A 219 17.16 5.99 1.07
C SER A 219 16.53 7.37 1.26
N ARG A 220 16.64 7.99 2.44
CA ARG A 220 16.15 9.37 2.67
C ARG A 220 16.85 10.41 1.79
N ASN A 221 18.13 10.25 1.53
CA ASN A 221 18.88 11.14 0.64
C ASN A 221 18.40 10.98 -0.81
N GLN A 222 18.16 9.75 -1.26
CA GLN A 222 17.60 9.49 -2.58
C GLN A 222 16.21 10.12 -2.75
N GLU A 223 15.36 10.12 -1.70
CA GLU A 223 14.06 10.80 -1.74
C GLU A 223 14.21 12.32 -1.94
N LEU A 224 15.15 12.95 -1.23
CA LEU A 224 15.40 14.39 -1.36
C LEU A 224 15.98 14.75 -2.74
N GLU A 225 16.80 13.89 -3.30
CA GLU A 225 17.34 14.04 -4.65
C GLU A 225 16.22 13.89 -5.70
N ALA A 226 15.40 12.85 -5.58
CA ALA A 226 14.25 12.63 -6.46
C ALA A 226 13.26 13.80 -6.40
N ASP A 227 12.95 14.34 -5.21
CA ASP A 227 12.11 15.53 -5.04
C ASP A 227 12.70 16.76 -5.76
N SER A 228 14.01 16.90 -5.70
CA SER A 228 14.71 18.01 -6.33
C SER A 228 14.64 17.93 -7.86
N LEU A 229 14.96 16.78 -8.42
CA LEU A 229 14.91 16.51 -9.86
C LEU A 229 13.47 16.58 -10.38
N ALA A 230 12.51 16.06 -9.62
CA ALA A 230 11.10 16.12 -9.96
C ALA A 230 10.61 17.56 -10.13
N LEU A 231 10.97 18.47 -9.23
CA LEU A 231 10.59 19.88 -9.30
C LEU A 231 11.20 20.60 -10.51
N GLU A 232 12.43 20.27 -10.88
CA GLU A 232 13.08 20.81 -12.08
C GLU A 232 12.37 20.33 -13.34
N ASN A 233 12.19 19.02 -13.49
CA ASN A 233 11.50 18.41 -14.63
C ASN A 233 10.05 18.89 -14.75
N LEU A 234 9.33 18.97 -13.61
CA LEU A 234 7.96 19.46 -13.55
C LEU A 234 7.83 20.88 -14.11
N THR A 235 8.75 21.76 -13.72
CA THR A 235 8.79 23.16 -14.16
C THR A 235 9.14 23.28 -15.63
N GLN A 236 10.17 22.55 -16.09
CA GLN A 236 10.60 22.53 -17.49
C GLN A 236 9.49 21.96 -18.42
N ALA A 237 8.71 20.99 -17.94
CA ALA A 237 7.56 20.44 -18.65
C ALA A 237 6.33 21.36 -18.66
N GLY A 238 6.41 22.56 -18.06
CA GLY A 238 5.35 23.57 -18.08
C GLY A 238 4.28 23.41 -16.98
N TYR A 239 4.49 22.55 -15.99
CA TYR A 239 3.59 22.35 -14.86
C TYR A 239 3.88 23.28 -13.68
N ASN A 240 2.89 23.46 -12.80
CA ASN A 240 3.05 24.28 -11.61
C ASN A 240 3.93 23.59 -10.55
N PRO A 241 5.13 24.13 -10.22
CA PRO A 241 6.03 23.49 -9.26
C PRO A 241 5.45 23.40 -7.85
N PHE A 242 4.52 24.29 -7.47
CA PHE A 242 3.86 24.23 -6.18
C PHE A 242 2.84 23.08 -6.04
N ALA A 243 2.48 22.42 -7.14
CA ALA A 243 1.57 21.28 -7.11
C ALA A 243 2.18 20.09 -6.36
N PHE A 244 3.48 19.81 -6.55
CA PHE A 244 4.15 18.70 -5.89
C PHE A 244 4.20 18.83 -4.37
N PRO A 245 4.66 19.94 -3.74
CA PRO A 245 4.60 20.07 -2.29
C PRO A 245 3.16 20.10 -1.73
N ARG A 246 2.15 20.59 -2.49
CA ARG A 246 0.73 20.46 -2.10
C ARG A 246 0.30 18.99 -2.10
N PHE A 247 0.73 18.22 -3.09
CA PHE A 247 0.44 16.79 -3.13
C PHE A 247 1.07 16.05 -1.95
N LEU A 248 2.34 16.31 -1.61
CA LEU A 248 2.98 15.73 -0.41
C LEU A 248 2.20 16.04 0.88
N GLN A 249 1.58 17.23 0.99
CA GLN A 249 0.69 17.55 2.10
C GLN A 249 -0.60 16.71 2.09
N SER A 250 -1.21 16.50 0.92
CA SER A 250 -2.37 15.63 0.80
C SER A 250 -2.04 14.20 1.18
N MET A 251 -0.84 13.72 0.85
CA MET A 251 -0.30 12.44 1.26
C MET A 251 -0.16 12.34 2.78
N GLU A 252 0.43 13.33 3.44
CA GLU A 252 0.55 13.39 4.90
C GLU A 252 -0.83 13.35 5.60
N ALA A 253 -1.78 14.15 5.09
CA ALA A 253 -3.15 14.15 5.60
C ALA A 253 -3.84 12.79 5.42
N TYR A 254 -3.65 12.13 4.28
CA TYR A 254 -4.17 10.78 4.02
C TYR A 254 -3.54 9.74 4.95
N SER A 255 -2.23 9.81 5.20
CA SER A 255 -1.55 8.92 6.16
C SER A 255 -2.12 9.08 7.57
N THR A 256 -2.34 10.31 8.01
CA THR A 256 -2.98 10.62 9.31
C THR A 256 -4.41 10.07 9.38
N PHE A 257 -5.19 10.24 8.31
CA PHE A 257 -6.54 9.70 8.21
C PHE A 257 -6.57 8.17 8.33
N ARG A 258 -5.66 7.48 7.66
CA ARG A 258 -5.57 6.02 7.75
C ARG A 258 -5.29 5.56 9.18
N ASN A 259 -4.38 6.24 9.89
CA ASN A 259 -4.08 5.94 11.29
C ASN A 259 -5.32 6.13 12.20
N ILE A 260 -6.11 7.19 11.97
CA ILE A 260 -7.36 7.45 12.69
C ILE A 260 -8.41 6.39 12.35
N SER A 261 -8.46 5.95 11.10
CA SER A 261 -9.39 4.92 10.62
C SER A 261 -8.99 3.51 11.03
N GLY A 262 -7.90 3.33 11.78
CA GLY A 262 -7.41 2.01 12.22
C GLY A 262 -6.73 1.19 11.12
N ALA A 263 -6.57 1.73 9.92
CA ALA A 263 -5.93 1.07 8.81
C ALA A 263 -4.41 1.04 8.99
N GLN A 264 -3.85 -0.13 9.32
CA GLN A 264 -2.42 -0.28 9.66
C GLN A 264 -1.58 -0.94 8.57
N ASN A 265 -2.21 -1.50 7.54
CA ASN A 265 -1.50 -2.26 6.51
C ASN A 265 -1.05 -1.37 5.35
N ALA A 266 0.13 -0.77 5.50
CA ALA A 266 0.73 0.14 4.52
C ALA A 266 1.64 -0.56 3.49
N SER A 267 1.66 -1.90 3.41
CA SER A 267 2.67 -2.64 2.62
C SER A 267 2.60 -2.38 1.11
N LEU A 268 1.44 -1.98 0.58
CA LEU A 268 1.24 -1.63 -0.82
C LEU A 268 1.13 -0.13 -1.08
N ASP A 269 1.28 0.70 -0.05
CA ASP A 269 1.15 2.14 -0.18
C ASP A 269 2.48 2.82 -0.48
N PHE A 270 2.38 3.97 -1.11
CA PHE A 270 3.48 4.88 -1.43
C PHE A 270 4.37 5.19 -0.21
N PHE A 271 3.78 5.30 0.97
CA PHE A 271 4.51 5.61 2.21
C PHE A 271 5.54 4.56 2.62
N ALA A 272 5.34 3.28 2.22
CA ALA A 272 6.28 2.21 2.54
C ALA A 272 7.62 2.37 1.79
N SER A 273 7.56 2.87 0.55
CA SER A 273 8.72 3.11 -0.30
C SER A 273 9.22 4.55 -0.27
N HIS A 274 8.30 5.54 -0.14
CA HIS A 274 8.56 6.97 -0.20
C HIS A 274 8.02 7.70 1.05
N PRO A 275 8.67 7.59 2.22
CA PRO A 275 8.18 8.19 3.45
C PRO A 275 8.04 9.70 3.30
N THR A 276 6.80 10.19 3.45
CA THR A 276 6.54 11.63 3.47
C THR A 276 6.87 12.18 4.85
N THR A 277 7.71 13.21 4.89
CA THR A 277 8.11 13.85 6.14
C THR A 277 7.89 15.36 6.05
N PRO A 278 7.63 16.06 7.17
CA PRO A 278 7.55 17.52 7.20
C PRO A 278 8.78 18.20 6.60
N ARG A 279 9.95 17.57 6.71
CA ARG A 279 11.20 18.05 6.10
C ARG A 279 11.12 18.02 4.56
N ARG A 280 10.63 16.94 3.95
CA ARG A 280 10.47 16.84 2.49
C ARG A 280 9.51 17.92 1.98
N ILE A 281 8.34 18.06 2.61
CA ILE A 281 7.34 19.09 2.25
C ILE A 281 7.94 20.48 2.31
N ARG A 282 8.68 20.82 3.38
CA ARG A 282 9.33 22.11 3.54
C ARG A 282 10.35 22.37 2.44
N LEU A 283 11.29 21.43 2.21
CA LEU A 283 12.34 21.55 1.20
C LEU A 283 11.77 21.63 -0.22
N ALA A 284 10.77 20.83 -0.55
CA ALA A 284 10.07 20.90 -1.83
C ALA A 284 9.41 22.28 -2.05
N ARG A 285 8.78 22.84 -1.00
CA ARG A 285 8.18 24.19 -1.05
C ARG A 285 9.23 25.29 -1.22
N GLU A 286 10.33 25.20 -0.49
CA GLU A 286 11.46 26.15 -0.61
C GLU A 286 12.09 26.11 -2.00
N LYS A 287 12.29 24.91 -2.56
CA LYS A 287 12.80 24.75 -3.92
C LYS A 287 11.81 25.27 -4.96
N ALA A 288 10.52 24.97 -4.83
CA ALA A 288 9.49 25.49 -5.73
C ALA A 288 9.49 27.04 -5.76
N ARG A 289 9.66 27.69 -4.59
CA ARG A 289 9.79 29.16 -4.49
C ARG A 289 11.05 29.70 -5.18
N LYS A 290 12.18 28.98 -5.11
CA LYS A 290 13.44 29.39 -5.77
C LYS A 290 13.35 29.26 -7.30
N ILE A 291 12.68 28.22 -7.78
CA ILE A 291 12.52 27.98 -9.22
C ILE A 291 11.52 28.99 -9.82
N SER A 292 10.49 29.35 -9.08
CA SER A 292 9.42 30.19 -9.62
C SER A 292 8.86 31.14 -8.59
N THR A 293 9.22 32.41 -8.69
CA THR A 293 8.59 33.51 -7.92
C THR A 293 7.26 33.96 -8.52
N VAL A 294 6.98 33.66 -9.79
CA VAL A 294 5.86 34.20 -10.58
C VAL A 294 5.09 33.13 -11.37
N TYR A 295 5.54 31.88 -11.35
CA TYR A 295 5.00 30.87 -12.26
C TYR A 295 3.58 30.44 -11.89
N LYS A 296 2.61 30.85 -12.72
CA LYS A 296 1.24 30.34 -12.73
C LYS A 296 1.12 29.20 -13.75
N GLY A 297 1.93 28.14 -13.58
CA GLY A 297 1.87 26.98 -14.49
C GLY A 297 0.45 26.42 -14.58
N ASN A 298 0.15 25.80 -15.70
CA ASN A 298 -1.14 25.20 -15.95
C ASN A 298 -1.40 24.05 -14.96
N THR A 299 -2.52 24.09 -14.28
CA THR A 299 -2.94 23.00 -13.39
C THR A 299 -3.95 22.06 -14.04
N ASP A 300 -4.59 22.49 -15.12
CA ASP A 300 -5.66 21.76 -15.83
C ASP A 300 -6.67 21.05 -14.90
N ARG A 301 -6.94 21.69 -13.74
CA ARG A 301 -7.75 21.09 -12.66
C ARG A 301 -9.12 20.61 -13.19
N ASP A 302 -9.80 21.43 -13.94
CA ASP A 302 -11.15 21.09 -14.43
C ASP A 302 -11.15 19.93 -15.41
N LEU A 303 -10.16 19.88 -16.30
CA LEU A 303 -9.98 18.77 -17.24
C LEU A 303 -9.62 17.49 -16.50
N PHE A 304 -8.73 17.58 -15.50
CA PHE A 304 -8.35 16.46 -14.66
C PHE A 304 -9.56 15.90 -13.90
N LEU A 305 -10.31 16.75 -13.19
CA LEU A 305 -11.50 16.33 -12.46
C LEU A 305 -12.55 15.70 -13.39
N LYS A 306 -12.79 16.28 -14.57
CA LYS A 306 -13.68 15.69 -15.59
C LYS A 306 -13.20 14.31 -16.06
N SER A 307 -11.89 14.07 -16.06
CA SER A 307 -11.34 12.76 -16.44
C SER A 307 -11.49 11.72 -15.33
N LEU A 308 -11.54 12.16 -14.06
CA LEU A 308 -11.80 11.31 -12.90
C LEU A 308 -13.28 10.95 -12.71
N ASP A 309 -14.20 11.75 -13.28
CA ASP A 309 -15.63 11.54 -13.08
C ASP A 309 -16.05 10.15 -13.57
N GLY A 310 -16.74 9.40 -12.71
CA GLY A 310 -17.11 8.00 -12.93
C GLY A 310 -16.03 6.96 -12.61
N MET A 311 -14.81 7.36 -12.23
CA MET A 311 -13.75 6.39 -11.83
C MET A 311 -14.17 5.61 -10.59
N ILE A 312 -13.94 4.29 -10.59
CA ILE A 312 -14.22 3.44 -9.42
C ILE A 312 -13.39 3.91 -8.22
N PHE A 313 -14.03 4.02 -7.06
CA PHE A 313 -13.42 4.35 -5.77
C PHE A 313 -13.51 3.17 -4.80
N GLY A 314 -12.44 2.89 -4.06
CA GLY A 314 -12.36 1.72 -3.17
C GLY A 314 -12.21 0.41 -3.95
N GLY A 315 -12.66 -0.70 -3.35
CA GLY A 315 -12.58 -2.04 -3.92
C GLY A 315 -13.36 -2.20 -5.24
N ASN A 316 -13.12 -3.29 -5.91
CA ASN A 316 -13.73 -3.64 -7.19
C ASN A 316 -14.34 -5.05 -7.16
N PHE A 317 -14.87 -5.54 -8.28
CA PHE A 317 -15.48 -6.86 -8.37
C PHE A 317 -14.49 -8.02 -8.16
N HIS A 318 -13.19 -7.79 -8.37
CA HIS A 318 -12.13 -8.81 -8.22
C HIS A 318 -11.57 -8.88 -6.80
N THR A 319 -11.49 -7.74 -6.11
CA THR A 319 -10.92 -7.66 -4.76
C THR A 319 -11.99 -7.65 -3.68
N GLY A 320 -13.25 -7.43 -4.04
CA GLY A 320 -14.35 -7.25 -3.11
C GLY A 320 -14.55 -5.79 -2.68
N PHE A 321 -15.61 -5.58 -1.91
CA PHE A 321 -16.04 -4.26 -1.43
C PHE A 321 -16.13 -4.25 0.10
N VAL A 322 -15.73 -3.14 0.69
CA VAL A 322 -16.00 -2.84 2.10
C VAL A 322 -17.17 -1.84 2.15
N ARG A 323 -18.18 -2.14 2.96
CA ARG A 323 -19.35 -1.31 3.20
C ARG A 323 -19.60 -1.21 4.70
N GLY A 324 -19.12 -0.13 5.33
CA GLY A 324 -19.11 -0.04 6.78
C GLY A 324 -18.31 -1.18 7.40
N ASN A 325 -18.96 -1.99 8.21
CA ASN A 325 -18.38 -3.18 8.85
C ASN A 325 -18.59 -4.49 8.07
N GLN A 326 -19.05 -4.43 6.82
CA GLN A 326 -19.31 -5.59 5.97
C GLN A 326 -18.26 -5.71 4.85
N PHE A 327 -17.74 -6.91 4.65
CA PHE A 327 -16.97 -7.30 3.48
C PHE A 327 -17.84 -8.10 2.51
N ILE A 328 -17.79 -7.77 1.22
CA ILE A 328 -18.61 -8.38 0.16
C ILE A 328 -17.69 -8.74 -1.01
N HIS A 329 -17.63 -10.02 -1.37
CA HIS A 329 -16.79 -10.46 -2.50
C HIS A 329 -17.66 -11.07 -3.62
N PRO A 330 -17.90 -10.33 -4.72
CA PRO A 330 -18.82 -10.78 -5.77
C PRO A 330 -18.39 -12.06 -6.49
N GLN A 331 -17.11 -12.20 -6.83
CA GLN A 331 -16.60 -13.37 -7.56
C GLN A 331 -16.61 -14.63 -6.69
N LEU A 332 -16.19 -14.53 -5.44
CA LEU A 332 -16.27 -15.63 -4.48
C LEU A 332 -17.70 -15.87 -3.98
N ARG A 333 -18.61 -14.94 -4.29
CA ARG A 333 -20.02 -14.98 -3.91
C ARG A 333 -20.24 -15.11 -2.41
N ILE A 334 -19.45 -14.40 -1.61
CA ILE A 334 -19.53 -14.43 -0.15
C ILE A 334 -19.62 -13.03 0.44
N THR A 335 -20.13 -12.97 1.65
CA THR A 335 -20.07 -11.79 2.50
C THR A 335 -19.97 -12.20 3.95
N PHE A 336 -19.37 -11.33 4.76
CA PHE A 336 -19.38 -11.42 6.21
C PHE A 336 -19.28 -10.02 6.83
N SER A 337 -19.57 -9.90 8.10
CA SER A 337 -19.48 -8.65 8.85
C SER A 337 -18.62 -8.83 10.09
N VAL A 338 -17.92 -7.77 10.47
CA VAL A 338 -17.25 -7.65 11.77
C VAL A 338 -18.10 -6.76 12.70
N PRO A 339 -17.85 -6.70 14.01
CA PRO A 339 -18.51 -5.74 14.89
C PRO A 339 -18.35 -4.28 14.40
N ASN A 340 -19.29 -3.41 14.76
CA ASN A 340 -19.37 -2.04 14.22
C ASN A 340 -18.15 -1.15 14.57
N ASP A 341 -17.44 -1.48 15.64
CA ASP A 341 -16.25 -0.82 16.14
C ASP A 341 -14.95 -1.33 15.53
N PHE A 342 -15.07 -2.23 14.53
CA PHE A 342 -13.95 -2.72 13.74
C PHE A 342 -13.78 -1.94 12.45
N THR A 343 -12.52 -1.76 12.06
CA THR A 343 -12.13 -1.24 10.74
C THR A 343 -11.67 -2.39 9.85
N ILE A 344 -12.21 -2.45 8.63
CA ILE A 344 -11.83 -3.44 7.61
C ILE A 344 -10.86 -2.81 6.62
N GLU A 345 -9.72 -3.47 6.40
CA GLU A 345 -8.78 -3.20 5.33
C GLU A 345 -8.83 -4.34 4.30
N ASN A 346 -9.14 -4.00 3.07
CA ASN A 346 -9.21 -4.97 1.98
C ASN A 346 -7.95 -4.89 1.11
N SER A 347 -7.32 -6.01 0.87
CA SER A 347 -6.23 -6.20 -0.08
C SER A 347 -6.63 -7.24 -1.12
N ILE A 348 -5.79 -7.46 -2.13
CA ILE A 348 -6.16 -8.33 -3.25
C ILE A 348 -6.42 -9.80 -2.85
N ASP A 349 -5.68 -10.29 -1.86
CA ASP A 349 -5.74 -11.69 -1.44
C ASP A 349 -6.00 -11.85 0.07
N THR A 350 -6.27 -10.75 0.78
CA THR A 350 -6.39 -10.77 2.24
C THR A 350 -7.25 -9.62 2.71
N VAL A 351 -8.17 -9.90 3.60
CA VAL A 351 -8.91 -8.90 4.35
C VAL A 351 -8.40 -8.91 5.78
N LEU A 352 -8.06 -7.74 6.30
CA LEU A 352 -7.72 -7.55 7.69
C LEU A 352 -8.81 -6.73 8.36
N ALA A 353 -9.10 -7.04 9.62
CA ALA A 353 -9.94 -6.19 10.44
C ALA A 353 -9.30 -6.02 11.82
N SER A 354 -9.39 -4.82 12.36
CA SER A 354 -8.85 -4.48 13.67
C SER A 354 -9.90 -3.73 14.49
N GLY A 355 -9.96 -4.02 15.78
CA GLY A 355 -10.94 -3.45 16.69
C GLY A 355 -10.40 -3.24 18.10
N PRO A 356 -11.29 -2.91 19.06
CA PRO A 356 -10.94 -2.74 20.46
C PRO A 356 -10.21 -3.94 21.05
N GLU A 357 -9.59 -3.75 22.22
CA GLU A 357 -8.86 -4.78 22.96
C GLU A 357 -7.73 -5.43 22.16
N ASN A 358 -7.22 -4.76 21.13
CA ASN A 358 -6.24 -5.28 20.18
C ASN A 358 -6.70 -6.57 19.48
N ILE A 359 -8.00 -6.79 19.31
CA ILE A 359 -8.51 -7.91 18.53
C ILE A 359 -8.27 -7.64 17.04
N ALA A 360 -7.67 -8.60 16.36
CA ALA A 360 -7.44 -8.54 14.92
C ALA A 360 -7.93 -9.81 14.23
N LEU A 361 -8.51 -9.62 13.07
CA LEU A 361 -8.98 -10.68 12.19
C LEU A 361 -8.20 -10.62 10.88
N ARG A 362 -7.80 -11.77 10.38
CA ARG A 362 -7.36 -12.00 9.03
C ARG A 362 -8.32 -12.96 8.33
N PHE A 363 -8.78 -12.58 7.16
CA PHE A 363 -9.55 -13.44 6.27
C PHE A 363 -8.84 -13.56 4.92
N ASP A 364 -8.83 -14.76 4.38
CA ASP A 364 -8.43 -15.03 3.00
C ASP A 364 -9.13 -16.29 2.45
N ALA A 365 -9.00 -16.52 1.14
CA ALA A 365 -9.54 -17.69 0.47
C ALA A 365 -8.44 -18.40 -0.30
N VAL A 366 -8.40 -19.74 -0.21
CA VAL A 366 -7.47 -20.56 -0.97
C VAL A 366 -8.22 -21.68 -1.70
N PRO A 367 -7.74 -22.12 -2.87
CA PRO A 367 -8.36 -23.23 -3.56
C PRO A 367 -8.42 -24.49 -2.69
N HIS A 368 -9.56 -25.17 -2.71
CA HIS A 368 -9.76 -26.44 -2.02
C HIS A 368 -9.25 -27.61 -2.86
N SER A 369 -8.55 -28.53 -2.21
CA SER A 369 -8.26 -29.84 -2.78
C SER A 369 -9.43 -30.79 -2.55
N PRO A 370 -10.05 -31.42 -3.57
CA PRO A 370 -11.27 -32.21 -3.43
C PRO A 370 -11.19 -33.40 -2.45
N ARG A 371 -10.00 -33.81 -2.05
CA ARG A 371 -9.77 -34.94 -1.12
C ARG A 371 -9.47 -34.52 0.32
N MET A 372 -9.51 -33.24 0.64
CA MET A 372 -9.11 -32.74 1.94
C MET A 372 -10.32 -32.11 2.66
N SER A 373 -10.68 -32.60 3.84
CA SER A 373 -11.69 -31.95 4.68
C SER A 373 -11.15 -30.66 5.32
N ALA A 374 -12.03 -29.81 5.85
CA ALA A 374 -11.61 -28.63 6.60
C ALA A 374 -10.79 -28.99 7.85
N SER A 375 -11.10 -30.11 8.50
CA SER A 375 -10.35 -30.62 9.66
C SER A 375 -8.95 -31.09 9.26
N ASP A 376 -8.81 -31.82 8.15
CA ASP A 376 -7.52 -32.26 7.64
C ASP A 376 -6.68 -31.06 7.19
N TYR A 377 -7.32 -30.06 6.59
CA TYR A 377 -6.66 -28.84 6.19
C TYR A 377 -6.09 -28.07 7.41
N LEU A 378 -6.83 -27.97 8.52
CA LEU A 378 -6.32 -27.38 9.76
C LEU A 378 -5.09 -28.14 10.29
N LYS A 379 -5.09 -29.46 10.22
CA LYS A 379 -4.00 -30.32 10.67
C LYS A 379 -2.81 -30.41 9.71
N SER A 380 -2.90 -29.81 8.52
CA SER A 380 -1.85 -29.92 7.48
C SER A 380 -0.56 -29.12 7.76
N GLY A 381 -0.45 -28.48 8.95
CA GLY A 381 0.76 -27.78 9.37
C GLY A 381 0.94 -26.37 8.82
N TRP A 382 -0.10 -25.78 8.23
CA TRP A 382 -0.05 -24.40 7.72
C TRP A 382 -0.08 -23.33 8.82
N ILE A 383 -0.46 -23.72 10.06
CA ILE A 383 -0.41 -22.88 11.26
C ILE A 383 0.58 -23.48 12.26
N ALA A 384 1.59 -22.72 12.60
CA ALA A 384 2.52 -23.10 13.68
C ALA A 384 1.86 -22.88 15.04
N GLY A 385 1.99 -23.89 15.93
CA GLY A 385 1.44 -23.82 17.29
C GLY A 385 -0.06 -24.08 17.38
N LEU A 386 -0.65 -24.70 16.35
CA LEU A 386 -2.03 -25.17 16.39
C LEU A 386 -2.17 -26.22 17.50
N ASP A 387 -3.20 -26.08 18.34
CA ASP A 387 -3.61 -27.17 19.23
C ASP A 387 -4.46 -28.17 18.44
N GLU A 388 -3.82 -29.25 17.98
CA GLU A 388 -4.49 -30.27 17.18
C GLU A 388 -5.64 -30.97 17.92
N SER A 389 -5.61 -31.02 19.27
CA SER A 389 -6.68 -31.58 20.09
C SER A 389 -7.94 -30.71 20.09
N SER A 390 -7.80 -29.42 19.80
CA SER A 390 -8.91 -28.47 19.69
C SER A 390 -9.63 -28.51 18.33
N VAL A 391 -9.08 -29.24 17.34
CA VAL A 391 -9.68 -29.30 15.99
C VAL A 391 -11.01 -30.08 16.05
N HIS A 392 -12.10 -29.40 15.70
CA HIS A 392 -13.42 -30.02 15.64
C HIS A 392 -14.20 -29.51 14.42
N PRO A 393 -15.06 -30.38 13.83
CA PRO A 393 -15.92 -29.98 12.73
C PRO A 393 -17.00 -29.00 13.21
N ILE A 394 -17.38 -28.09 12.35
CA ILE A 394 -18.47 -27.12 12.56
C ILE A 394 -19.36 -27.02 11.33
N MET A 395 -20.57 -26.49 11.53
CA MET A 395 -21.49 -26.11 10.46
C MET A 395 -21.83 -24.64 10.58
N ILE A 396 -21.54 -23.84 9.56
CA ILE A 396 -21.86 -22.42 9.51
C ILE A 396 -22.81 -22.15 8.34
N GLN A 397 -24.03 -21.70 8.62
CA GLN A 397 -25.05 -21.42 7.60
C GLN A 397 -25.23 -22.57 6.58
N GLY A 398 -25.11 -23.82 7.05
CA GLY A 398 -25.22 -25.02 6.21
C GLY A 398 -23.93 -25.41 5.48
N PHE A 399 -22.82 -24.69 5.67
CA PHE A 399 -21.52 -25.04 5.10
C PHE A 399 -20.67 -25.83 6.08
N SER A 400 -20.04 -26.89 5.58
CA SER A 400 -19.08 -27.69 6.34
C SER A 400 -17.81 -26.87 6.59
N GLY A 401 -17.33 -26.94 7.82
CA GLY A 401 -16.10 -26.27 8.24
C GLY A 401 -15.41 -26.99 9.37
N ALA A 402 -14.34 -26.43 9.85
CA ALA A 402 -13.64 -26.86 11.05
C ALA A 402 -13.07 -25.65 11.80
N ARG A 403 -12.96 -25.78 13.11
CA ARG A 403 -12.44 -24.76 14.01
C ARG A 403 -11.36 -25.35 14.88
N ALA A 404 -10.37 -24.53 15.22
CA ALA A 404 -9.27 -24.89 16.11
C ALA A 404 -8.77 -23.67 16.86
N ARG A 405 -7.96 -23.91 17.88
CA ARG A 405 -7.30 -22.87 18.69
C ARG A 405 -5.79 -22.98 18.59
N ALA A 406 -5.15 -21.86 18.77
CA ALA A 406 -3.72 -21.77 18.99
C ALA A 406 -3.42 -20.74 20.06
N THR A 407 -2.28 -20.85 20.71
CA THR A 407 -1.91 -19.92 21.77
C THR A 407 -0.39 -19.78 21.83
N ASN A 408 0.08 -18.63 22.28
CA ASN A 408 1.46 -18.39 22.65
C ASN A 408 1.50 -17.60 23.98
N ARG A 409 2.66 -17.12 24.40
CA ARG A 409 2.80 -16.43 25.71
C ARG A 409 1.96 -15.16 25.87
N GLN A 410 1.59 -14.49 24.77
CA GLN A 410 0.92 -13.18 24.79
C GLN A 410 -0.45 -13.20 24.11
N TRP A 411 -0.69 -14.16 23.21
CA TRP A 411 -1.80 -14.14 22.28
C TRP A 411 -2.56 -15.46 22.28
N GLN A 412 -3.87 -15.36 22.18
CA GLN A 412 -4.80 -16.44 21.83
C GLN A 412 -5.30 -16.25 20.39
N PHE A 413 -5.54 -17.38 19.73
CA PHE A 413 -5.99 -17.40 18.35
C PHE A 413 -7.17 -18.34 18.20
N ASP A 414 -8.16 -17.93 17.38
CA ASP A 414 -9.21 -18.77 16.84
C ASP A 414 -8.99 -18.90 15.34
N ILE A 415 -9.03 -20.12 14.86
CA ILE A 415 -8.84 -20.46 13.46
C ILE A 415 -10.06 -21.20 12.96
N THR A 416 -10.81 -20.56 12.07
CA THR A 416 -11.98 -21.16 11.45
C THR A 416 -11.78 -21.29 9.95
N VAL A 417 -12.06 -22.48 9.41
CA VAL A 417 -12.01 -22.79 7.98
C VAL A 417 -13.38 -23.25 7.54
N ILE A 418 -13.93 -22.59 6.51
CA ILE A 418 -15.26 -22.91 5.94
C ILE A 418 -15.06 -23.35 4.50
N LEU A 419 -15.65 -24.49 4.12
CA LEU A 419 -15.59 -25.01 2.76
C LEU A 419 -16.81 -24.56 1.96
N HIS A 420 -16.61 -23.83 0.89
CA HIS A 420 -17.66 -23.40 -0.03
C HIS A 420 -17.08 -23.17 -1.44
N ASN A 421 -17.81 -23.54 -2.50
CA ASN A 421 -17.45 -23.29 -3.91
C ASN A 421 -15.99 -23.60 -4.26
N ASN A 422 -15.49 -24.77 -3.88
CA ASN A 422 -14.10 -25.22 -4.12
C ASN A 422 -13.02 -24.28 -3.52
N HIS A 423 -13.35 -23.58 -2.41
CA HIS A 423 -12.41 -22.78 -1.65
C HIS A 423 -12.50 -23.12 -0.16
N PHE A 424 -11.35 -23.05 0.50
CA PHE A 424 -11.28 -22.88 1.96
C PHE A 424 -11.25 -21.39 2.26
N PHE A 425 -12.31 -20.91 2.92
CA PHE A 425 -12.39 -19.56 3.49
C PHE A 425 -11.84 -19.62 4.89
N ARG A 426 -10.74 -18.89 5.13
CA ARG A 426 -9.98 -18.98 6.37
C ARG A 426 -10.15 -17.69 7.17
N PHE A 427 -10.65 -17.84 8.38
CA PHE A 427 -10.71 -16.78 9.39
C PHE A 427 -9.69 -17.09 10.46
N LEU A 428 -8.82 -16.14 10.74
CA LEU A 428 -7.83 -16.20 11.79
C LEU A 428 -8.00 -14.98 12.66
N THR A 429 -8.55 -15.15 13.84
CA THR A 429 -8.75 -14.08 14.82
C THR A 429 -7.74 -14.22 15.93
N ALA A 430 -7.13 -13.11 16.33
CA ALA A 430 -6.12 -13.05 17.38
C ALA A 430 -6.47 -11.97 18.39
N ALA A 431 -6.18 -12.21 19.66
CA ALA A 431 -6.30 -11.23 20.74
C ALA A 431 -5.28 -11.52 21.86
N PRO A 432 -4.94 -10.54 22.71
CA PRO A 432 -4.28 -10.80 23.99
C PRO A 432 -5.13 -11.73 24.86
N HIS A 433 -4.49 -12.47 25.78
CA HIS A 433 -5.20 -13.41 26.66
C HIS A 433 -6.23 -12.76 27.60
N ASP A 434 -6.07 -11.48 27.90
CA ASP A 434 -6.95 -10.70 28.77
C ASP A 434 -8.13 -10.04 28.03
N SER A 435 -8.27 -10.26 26.73
CA SER A 435 -9.40 -9.74 25.95
C SER A 435 -10.72 -10.40 26.37
N GLN A 436 -11.67 -9.59 26.82
CA GLN A 436 -12.98 -10.05 27.31
C GLN A 436 -13.96 -10.35 26.16
N ASN A 437 -13.83 -9.64 25.05
CA ASN A 437 -14.74 -9.72 23.93
C ASN A 437 -14.31 -10.67 22.83
N PHE A 438 -13.14 -11.32 22.97
CA PHE A 438 -12.55 -12.17 21.92
C PHE A 438 -13.53 -13.23 21.39
N ALA A 439 -14.11 -14.04 22.28
CA ALA A 439 -15.03 -15.10 21.88
C ALA A 439 -16.28 -14.56 21.17
N ALA A 440 -16.88 -13.47 21.67
CA ALA A 440 -18.05 -12.84 21.09
C ALA A 440 -17.76 -12.25 19.69
N VAL A 441 -16.58 -11.67 19.49
CA VAL A 441 -16.14 -11.15 18.19
C VAL A 441 -15.99 -12.28 17.17
N VAL A 442 -15.36 -13.39 17.58
CA VAL A 442 -15.19 -14.58 16.73
C VAL A 442 -16.55 -15.12 16.30
N GLU A 443 -17.43 -15.43 17.26
CA GLU A 443 -18.77 -16.01 16.98
C GLU A 443 -19.56 -15.10 16.04
N LYS A 444 -19.71 -13.82 16.40
CA LYS A 444 -20.49 -12.86 15.62
C LYS A 444 -19.96 -12.71 14.18
N THR A 445 -18.64 -12.75 14.01
CA THR A 445 -18.03 -12.64 12.68
C THR A 445 -18.29 -13.90 11.86
N ILE A 446 -18.05 -15.08 12.42
CA ILE A 446 -18.21 -16.35 11.72
C ILE A 446 -19.67 -16.63 11.39
N GLU A 447 -20.60 -16.38 12.31
CA GLU A 447 -22.05 -16.55 12.08
C GLU A 447 -22.58 -15.62 10.99
N SER A 448 -21.96 -14.47 10.78
CA SER A 448 -22.32 -13.52 9.72
C SER A 448 -21.91 -13.97 8.31
N PHE A 449 -21.04 -14.98 8.19
CA PHE A 449 -20.59 -15.50 6.89
C PHE A 449 -21.73 -16.19 6.15
N HIS A 450 -22.03 -15.71 4.94
CA HIS A 450 -23.03 -16.33 4.09
C HIS A 450 -22.77 -16.06 2.60
N PRO A 451 -23.33 -16.89 1.70
CA PRO A 451 -23.21 -16.68 0.27
C PRO A 451 -24.10 -15.51 -0.18
N LEU A 452 -23.65 -14.81 -1.20
CA LEU A 452 -24.44 -13.77 -1.87
C LEU A 452 -25.48 -14.39 -2.80
N SER A 453 -26.72 -13.97 -2.64
CA SER A 453 -27.79 -14.31 -3.57
C SER A 453 -27.60 -13.60 -4.92
N SER A 454 -28.18 -14.17 -5.98
CA SER A 454 -28.16 -13.55 -7.31
C SER A 454 -28.83 -12.16 -7.31
N SER A 455 -29.79 -11.92 -6.43
CA SER A 455 -30.45 -10.61 -6.32
C SER A 455 -29.53 -9.57 -5.65
N GLN A 456 -28.77 -9.95 -4.63
CA GLN A 456 -27.76 -9.10 -3.99
C GLN A 456 -26.64 -8.74 -4.97
N LEU A 457 -26.14 -9.73 -5.73
CA LEU A 457 -25.11 -9.49 -6.75
C LEU A 457 -25.54 -8.50 -7.82
N ARG A 458 -26.80 -8.59 -8.31
CA ARG A 458 -27.31 -7.61 -9.31
C ARG A 458 -27.46 -6.20 -8.77
N LYS A 459 -27.67 -6.04 -7.47
CA LYS A 459 -27.82 -4.72 -6.81
C LYS A 459 -26.46 -4.10 -6.43
N LEU A 460 -25.40 -4.90 -6.44
CA LEU A 460 -24.09 -4.45 -6.00
C LEU A 460 -23.48 -3.53 -7.06
N LYS A 461 -23.23 -2.29 -6.67
CA LYS A 461 -22.56 -1.28 -7.50
C LYS A 461 -21.27 -0.82 -6.83
N PRO A 462 -20.17 -0.63 -7.56
CA PRO A 462 -18.96 -0.03 -7.00
C PRO A 462 -19.22 1.43 -6.63
N LEU A 463 -18.50 1.93 -5.62
CA LEU A 463 -18.44 3.36 -5.37
C LEU A 463 -17.64 4.03 -6.50
N ARG A 464 -18.01 5.28 -6.81
CA ARG A 464 -17.36 6.07 -7.86
C ARG A 464 -17.07 7.48 -7.39
N ILE A 465 -16.04 8.07 -7.98
CA ILE A 465 -15.82 9.50 -7.89
C ILE A 465 -16.86 10.21 -8.78
N HIS A 466 -17.63 11.09 -8.19
CA HIS A 466 -18.48 12.04 -8.92
C HIS A 466 -17.99 13.46 -8.70
N VAL A 467 -17.86 14.19 -9.80
CA VAL A 467 -17.40 15.59 -9.76
C VAL A 467 -18.59 16.52 -9.89
N VAL A 468 -18.80 17.32 -8.88
CA VAL A 468 -19.91 18.27 -8.79
C VAL A 468 -19.41 19.70 -8.65
N SER A 469 -20.17 20.68 -9.16
CA SER A 469 -19.92 22.09 -8.90
C SER A 469 -20.58 22.48 -7.59
N VAL A 470 -19.84 23.18 -6.73
CA VAL A 470 -20.33 23.71 -5.45
C VAL A 470 -21.33 24.82 -5.71
N LYS A 471 -22.55 24.70 -5.17
CA LYS A 471 -23.58 25.74 -5.26
C LYS A 471 -23.38 26.76 -4.15
N GLN A 472 -23.92 27.94 -4.35
CA GLN A 472 -23.90 29.00 -3.34
C GLN A 472 -24.58 28.51 -2.04
N GLY A 473 -23.90 28.68 -0.90
CA GLY A 473 -24.39 28.27 0.41
C GLY A 473 -24.12 26.80 0.77
N GLU A 474 -23.57 25.98 -0.13
CA GLU A 474 -23.16 24.62 0.23
C GLU A 474 -21.91 24.62 1.11
N SER A 475 -21.93 23.80 2.14
CA SER A 475 -20.82 23.60 3.08
C SER A 475 -20.11 22.27 2.85
N VAL A 476 -18.90 22.13 3.41
CA VAL A 476 -18.18 20.84 3.44
C VAL A 476 -19.06 19.75 4.06
N ALA A 477 -19.72 20.04 5.18
CA ALA A 477 -20.58 19.07 5.85
C ALA A 477 -21.79 18.66 4.99
N SER A 478 -22.43 19.62 4.29
CA SER A 478 -23.59 19.31 3.42
C SER A 478 -23.21 18.42 2.24
N LEU A 479 -22.05 18.66 1.60
CA LEU A 479 -21.56 17.84 0.50
C LEU A 479 -21.03 16.49 0.97
N ALA A 480 -20.32 16.44 2.09
CA ALA A 480 -19.86 15.20 2.67
C ALA A 480 -21.04 14.27 3.05
N ASN A 481 -22.16 14.81 3.51
CA ASN A 481 -23.38 14.02 3.81
C ASN A 481 -24.00 13.38 2.57
N GLN A 482 -23.78 13.94 1.37
CA GLN A 482 -24.23 13.34 0.10
C GLN A 482 -23.38 12.15 -0.32
N MET A 483 -22.19 11.97 0.27
CA MET A 483 -21.36 10.80 -0.02
C MET A 483 -22.03 9.51 0.45
N ALA A 484 -21.73 8.41 -0.23
CA ALA A 484 -22.12 7.07 0.16
C ALA A 484 -21.69 6.75 1.61
N SER A 485 -22.17 5.62 2.15
CA SER A 485 -21.77 5.18 3.49
C SER A 485 -20.29 4.78 3.51
N VAL A 486 -19.44 5.75 3.79
CA VAL A 486 -18.00 5.61 4.03
C VAL A 486 -17.65 6.13 5.42
N PRO A 487 -16.63 5.57 6.09
CA PRO A 487 -16.18 6.08 7.38
C PRO A 487 -15.71 7.54 7.30
N HIS A 488 -15.93 8.31 8.35
CA HIS A 488 -15.41 9.68 8.50
C HIS A 488 -15.63 10.58 7.28
N LYS A 489 -16.85 10.64 6.74
CA LYS A 489 -17.22 11.30 5.48
C LYS A 489 -16.63 12.69 5.28
N GLU A 490 -16.74 13.58 6.29
CA GLU A 490 -16.23 14.95 6.16
C GLU A 490 -14.69 14.97 6.07
N HIS A 491 -14.01 14.16 6.85
CA HIS A 491 -12.56 14.05 6.82
C HIS A 491 -12.09 13.52 5.46
N LEU A 492 -12.71 12.44 4.98
CA LEU A 492 -12.41 11.87 3.66
C LEU A 492 -12.69 12.88 2.54
N PHE A 493 -13.81 13.61 2.61
CA PHE A 493 -14.14 14.66 1.64
C PHE A 493 -13.05 15.73 1.58
N ARG A 494 -12.58 16.21 2.74
CA ARG A 494 -11.51 17.22 2.81
C ARG A 494 -10.22 16.72 2.18
N ILE A 495 -9.82 15.51 2.51
CA ILE A 495 -8.59 14.88 1.97
C ILE A 495 -8.68 14.72 0.45
N LEU A 496 -9.76 14.13 -0.05
CA LEU A 496 -9.96 13.94 -1.49
C LEU A 496 -9.92 15.26 -2.27
N ASN A 497 -10.37 16.34 -1.66
CA ASN A 497 -10.42 17.67 -2.30
C ASN A 497 -9.24 18.59 -1.96
N GLY A 498 -8.25 18.10 -1.19
CA GLY A 498 -7.07 18.87 -0.79
C GLY A 498 -7.40 20.07 0.10
N LEU A 499 -8.47 19.98 0.91
CA LEU A 499 -8.94 21.04 1.80
C LEU A 499 -8.27 20.92 3.17
N SER A 500 -7.80 22.05 3.69
CA SER A 500 -7.33 22.11 5.09
C SER A 500 -8.51 21.95 6.07
N PRO A 501 -8.25 21.61 7.36
CA PRO A 501 -9.31 21.41 8.35
C PRO A 501 -10.30 22.57 8.50
N THR A 502 -9.84 23.80 8.33
CA THR A 502 -10.64 25.03 8.49
C THR A 502 -11.09 25.66 7.17
N GLN A 503 -10.66 25.11 6.04
CA GLN A 503 -10.97 25.69 4.73
C GLN A 503 -12.45 25.49 4.39
N THR A 504 -13.08 26.58 3.95
CA THR A 504 -14.44 26.61 3.40
C THR A 504 -14.40 26.38 1.89
N LEU A 505 -15.56 26.09 1.32
CA LEU A 505 -15.72 25.93 -0.13
C LEU A 505 -15.98 27.28 -0.79
N ASN A 506 -15.41 27.46 -1.97
CA ASN A 506 -15.74 28.59 -2.83
C ASN A 506 -16.87 28.16 -3.77
N GLY A 507 -17.88 28.99 -3.95
CA GLY A 507 -18.94 28.78 -4.95
C GLY A 507 -18.33 28.56 -6.35
N GLU A 508 -19.00 27.75 -7.16
CA GLU A 508 -18.59 27.36 -8.51
C GLU A 508 -17.34 26.48 -8.61
N SER A 509 -16.62 26.24 -7.51
CA SER A 509 -15.50 25.28 -7.51
C SER A 509 -16.03 23.85 -7.72
N LYS A 510 -15.26 23.04 -8.44
CA LYS A 510 -15.56 21.61 -8.58
C LYS A 510 -14.93 20.79 -7.47
N VAL A 511 -15.69 19.83 -6.96
CA VAL A 511 -15.26 18.92 -5.90
C VAL A 511 -15.61 17.49 -6.23
N LYS A 512 -14.84 16.57 -5.66
CA LYS A 512 -15.04 15.11 -5.75
C LYS A 512 -15.95 14.65 -4.62
N LEU A 513 -16.99 13.91 -4.97
CA LEU A 513 -17.82 13.12 -4.05
C LEU A 513 -17.60 11.64 -4.32
N VAL A 514 -17.81 10.81 -3.30
CA VAL A 514 -17.85 9.35 -3.42
C VAL A 514 -19.30 8.90 -3.33
N THR A 515 -19.87 8.39 -4.41
CA THR A 515 -21.26 7.93 -4.47
C THR A 515 -21.36 6.55 -5.15
N GLN A 516 -22.55 5.97 -5.23
CA GLN A 516 -22.82 4.72 -5.96
C GLN A 516 -23.11 4.98 -7.43
#